data_d760f66424a1be3ea44d608779a4d4b0
#
_entry.id   d760f66424a1be3ea44d608779a4d4b0
#
_cell.length_a   1.000
_cell.length_b   1.000
_cell.length_c   1.000
_cell.angle_alpha   90.00
_cell.angle_beta   90.00
_cell.angle_gamma   90.00
#
_symmetry.space_group_name_H-M   'P 1'
#
loop_
_entity.id
_entity.type
_entity.pdbx_description
1 polymer ?
#
loop_
_entity_poly.entity_id
_entity_poly.type
_entity_poly.pdbx_seq_one_letter_code
_entity_poly.pdbx_strand_id
1 'polypeptide(L)'
;NHRVAHETAMQIKLANPRGFCAGVDRAIEIVNRALDVFGPPIYVRHEVVHNKFVVDNLRQRGAIFVEELDQVPDNVIVIFSAHGVSQAVRKEAEGRGLKVFDATCPLVTKVHMEVVRYSRDGHECVLIGHEGHPEVEGTMGQYDASNGGAIYLVEDEADVAALEVRKPEALHYVTQTTLSMDDTSKVIDALRAKFPQIQGPRKNDICYATQNRQDAV
;
A
#
# COMPACT_ATOMS: atom_id res chain seq x y z
N ASN A 1 60.40 -3.17 -17.19
CA ASN A 1 59.37 -2.67 -16.24
C ASN A 1 57.96 -3.03 -16.79
N HIS A 2 57.51 -4.26 -16.52
CA HIS A 2 56.12 -4.63 -16.78
C HIS A 2 55.29 -4.17 -15.55
N ARG A 3 54.49 -3.13 -15.75
CA ARG A 3 53.37 -2.84 -14.82
C ARG A 3 52.29 -3.88 -15.03
N VAL A 4 52.17 -4.79 -14.09
CA VAL A 4 50.97 -5.65 -13.97
C VAL A 4 49.82 -4.75 -13.55
N ALA A 5 48.88 -4.51 -14.46
CA ALA A 5 47.62 -3.88 -14.13
C ALA A 5 46.85 -4.87 -13.23
N HIS A 6 46.66 -4.52 -11.98
CA HIS A 6 45.70 -5.22 -11.12
C HIS A 6 44.33 -4.88 -11.66
N GLU A 7 43.74 -5.76 -12.47
CA GLU A 7 42.30 -5.77 -12.74
C GLU A 7 41.59 -6.04 -11.40
N THR A 8 41.04 -5.00 -10.80
CA THR A 8 40.11 -5.16 -9.70
C THR A 8 38.84 -5.79 -10.28
N ALA A 9 38.72 -7.10 -10.16
CA ALA A 9 37.50 -7.82 -10.56
C ALA A 9 36.31 -7.25 -9.78
N MET A 10 35.31 -6.79 -10.51
CA MET A 10 34.06 -6.32 -9.90
C MET A 10 33.42 -7.48 -9.15
N GLN A 11 33.13 -7.29 -7.87
CA GLN A 11 32.45 -8.28 -7.04
C GLN A 11 30.97 -7.92 -6.92
N ILE A 12 30.10 -8.79 -7.44
CA ILE A 12 28.65 -8.64 -7.30
C ILE A 12 28.19 -9.49 -6.13
N LYS A 13 27.58 -8.85 -5.13
CA LYS A 13 26.92 -9.52 -4.00
C LYS A 13 25.41 -9.43 -4.15
N LEU A 14 24.73 -10.55 -4.05
CA LEU A 14 23.27 -10.60 -4.06
C LEU A 14 22.74 -10.53 -2.63
N ALA A 15 21.83 -9.59 -2.37
CA ALA A 15 21.13 -9.52 -1.10
C ALA A 15 20.26 -10.78 -0.88
N ASN A 16 20.13 -11.20 0.36
CA ASN A 16 19.29 -12.32 0.77
C ASN A 16 18.62 -12.01 2.12
N PRO A 17 17.28 -11.97 2.25
CA PRO A 17 16.29 -12.40 1.22
C PRO A 17 16.11 -11.40 0.05
N ARG A 18 15.68 -11.93 -1.08
CA ARG A 18 15.35 -11.19 -2.30
C ARG A 18 14.15 -11.81 -3.01
N GLY A 19 13.61 -11.14 -4.03
CA GLY A 19 12.44 -11.60 -4.78
C GLY A 19 11.12 -11.08 -4.21
N PHE A 20 10.00 -11.64 -4.65
CA PHE A 20 8.68 -11.20 -4.22
C PHE A 20 8.29 -11.80 -2.86
N CYS A 21 7.37 -11.13 -2.16
CA CYS A 21 6.72 -11.68 -0.99
C CYS A 21 5.44 -12.43 -1.38
N ALA A 22 4.90 -13.22 -0.46
CA ALA A 22 3.68 -13.99 -0.70
C ALA A 22 2.48 -13.12 -1.12
N GLY A 23 2.37 -11.87 -0.63
CA GLY A 23 1.32 -10.94 -1.03
C GLY A 23 1.45 -10.49 -2.48
N VAL A 24 2.67 -10.21 -2.93
CA VAL A 24 2.98 -9.85 -4.31
C VAL A 24 2.77 -11.05 -5.25
N ASP A 25 3.29 -12.23 -4.90
CA ASP A 25 3.11 -13.45 -5.69
C ASP A 25 1.62 -13.78 -5.86
N ARG A 26 0.84 -13.68 -4.78
CA ARG A 26 -0.61 -13.87 -4.81
C ARG A 26 -1.31 -12.88 -5.76
N ALA A 27 -0.93 -11.61 -5.74
CA ALA A 27 -1.54 -10.60 -6.60
C ALA A 27 -1.24 -10.88 -8.09
N ILE A 28 0.00 -11.22 -8.41
CA ILE A 28 0.42 -11.62 -9.76
C ILE A 28 -0.36 -12.89 -10.21
N GLU A 29 -0.48 -13.88 -9.34
CA GLU A 29 -1.20 -15.13 -9.64
C GLU A 29 -2.68 -14.86 -9.93
N ILE A 30 -3.35 -13.97 -9.20
CA ILE A 30 -4.75 -13.62 -9.44
C ILE A 30 -4.93 -13.07 -10.86
N VAL A 31 -4.05 -12.16 -11.31
CA VAL A 31 -4.13 -11.62 -12.68
C VAL A 31 -3.88 -12.71 -13.71
N ASN A 32 -2.85 -13.54 -13.52
CA ASN A 32 -2.55 -14.65 -14.42
C ASN A 32 -3.71 -15.64 -14.53
N ARG A 33 -4.30 -16.04 -13.41
CA ARG A 33 -5.45 -16.96 -13.40
C ARG A 33 -6.69 -16.35 -14.04
N ALA A 34 -6.94 -15.05 -13.84
CA ALA A 34 -8.04 -14.39 -14.52
C ALA A 34 -7.87 -14.40 -16.05
N LEU A 35 -6.65 -14.12 -16.53
CA LEU A 35 -6.33 -14.22 -17.97
C LEU A 35 -6.52 -15.65 -18.49
N ASP A 36 -6.11 -16.67 -17.74
CA ASP A 36 -6.23 -18.08 -18.15
C ASP A 36 -7.68 -18.55 -18.19
N VAL A 37 -8.50 -18.14 -17.22
CA VAL A 37 -9.88 -18.63 -17.06
C VAL A 37 -10.86 -17.85 -17.92
N PHE A 38 -10.74 -16.53 -18.00
CA PHE A 38 -11.71 -15.67 -18.67
C PHE A 38 -11.22 -15.12 -20.00
N GLY A 39 -9.93 -15.22 -20.27
CA GLY A 39 -9.31 -14.61 -21.45
C GLY A 39 -9.19 -13.08 -21.35
N PRO A 40 -8.38 -12.47 -22.23
CA PRO A 40 -8.27 -11.02 -22.31
C PRO A 40 -9.55 -10.36 -22.89
N PRO A 41 -9.82 -9.09 -22.59
CA PRO A 41 -9.05 -8.23 -21.69
C PRO A 41 -9.41 -8.43 -20.21
N ILE A 42 -8.42 -8.30 -19.33
CA ILE A 42 -8.59 -8.19 -17.89
C ILE A 42 -8.09 -6.82 -17.45
N TYR A 43 -8.95 -6.05 -16.80
CA TYR A 43 -8.59 -4.71 -16.32
C TYR A 43 -8.02 -4.80 -14.91
N VAL A 44 -6.93 -4.08 -14.66
CA VAL A 44 -6.25 -4.04 -13.35
C VAL A 44 -6.11 -2.59 -12.93
N ARG A 45 -6.72 -2.21 -11.80
CA ARG A 45 -6.61 -0.86 -11.27
C ARG A 45 -5.29 -0.71 -10.53
N HIS A 46 -4.47 0.20 -11.01
CA HIS A 46 -3.05 0.39 -10.72
C HIS A 46 -2.19 -0.81 -11.12
N GLU A 47 -0.89 -0.59 -11.27
CA GLU A 47 0.04 -1.68 -11.47
C GLU A 47 -0.06 -2.67 -10.30
N VAL A 48 -0.16 -3.95 -10.60
CA VAL A 48 -0.34 -4.99 -9.58
C VAL A 48 0.83 -5.02 -8.59
N VAL A 49 2.00 -4.66 -9.08
CA VAL A 49 3.25 -4.49 -8.33
C VAL A 49 4.14 -3.47 -9.04
N HIS A 50 5.00 -2.80 -8.31
CA HIS A 50 5.98 -1.86 -8.88
C HIS A 50 7.18 -2.61 -9.48
N ASN A 51 6.93 -3.39 -10.52
CA ASN A 51 7.96 -4.13 -11.26
C ASN A 51 7.63 -4.12 -12.76
N LYS A 52 8.41 -3.35 -13.51
CA LYS A 52 8.19 -3.14 -14.95
C LYS A 52 8.16 -4.47 -15.73
N PHE A 53 9.05 -5.41 -15.43
CA PHE A 53 9.11 -6.69 -16.13
C PHE A 53 7.82 -7.50 -15.94
N VAL A 54 7.30 -7.56 -14.71
CA VAL A 54 6.03 -8.25 -14.41
C VAL A 54 4.87 -7.56 -15.12
N VAL A 55 4.79 -6.23 -15.01
CA VAL A 55 3.71 -5.44 -15.62
C VAL A 55 3.71 -5.59 -17.14
N ASP A 56 4.87 -5.49 -17.80
CA ASP A 56 4.99 -5.66 -19.24
C ASP A 56 4.60 -7.07 -19.70
N ASN A 57 4.98 -8.10 -18.95
CA ASN A 57 4.57 -9.49 -19.24
C ASN A 57 3.05 -9.66 -19.17
N LEU A 58 2.42 -9.12 -18.13
CA LEU A 58 0.95 -9.17 -17.98
C LEU A 58 0.24 -8.39 -19.09
N ARG A 59 0.77 -7.23 -19.51
CA ARG A 59 0.26 -6.45 -20.65
C ARG A 59 0.31 -7.27 -21.95
N GLN A 60 1.40 -7.94 -22.22
CA GLN A 60 1.55 -8.81 -23.40
C GLN A 60 0.52 -9.95 -23.40
N ARG A 61 0.11 -10.42 -22.24
CA ARG A 61 -0.93 -11.44 -22.08
C ARG A 61 -2.37 -10.88 -22.15
N GLY A 62 -2.53 -9.58 -22.22
CA GLY A 62 -3.83 -8.92 -22.36
C GLY A 62 -4.41 -8.28 -21.10
N ALA A 63 -3.58 -8.09 -20.06
CA ALA A 63 -3.96 -7.22 -18.93
C ALA A 63 -3.90 -5.75 -19.35
N ILE A 64 -4.91 -4.98 -18.96
CA ILE A 64 -5.01 -3.54 -19.21
C ILE A 64 -4.96 -2.84 -17.86
N PHE A 65 -3.88 -2.12 -17.60
CA PHE A 65 -3.71 -1.34 -16.38
C PHE A 65 -4.36 0.02 -16.54
N VAL A 66 -5.19 0.39 -15.58
CA VAL A 66 -5.92 1.66 -15.52
C VAL A 66 -5.66 2.34 -14.17
N GLU A 67 -5.74 3.66 -14.16
CA GLU A 67 -5.62 4.43 -12.92
C GLU A 67 -6.98 4.55 -12.22
N GLU A 68 -8.04 4.81 -12.99
CA GLU A 68 -9.39 5.02 -12.47
C GLU A 68 -10.41 4.10 -13.15
N LEU A 69 -11.53 3.84 -12.44
CA LEU A 69 -12.58 2.95 -12.94
C LEU A 69 -13.37 3.53 -14.14
N ASP A 70 -13.34 4.84 -14.37
CA ASP A 70 -13.94 5.45 -15.54
C ASP A 70 -13.29 5.00 -16.86
N GLN A 71 -12.05 4.52 -16.79
CA GLN A 71 -11.31 3.91 -17.90
C GLN A 71 -11.72 2.44 -18.17
N VAL A 72 -12.55 1.86 -17.30
CA VAL A 72 -13.00 0.46 -17.40
C VAL A 72 -14.38 0.42 -18.04
N PRO A 73 -14.58 -0.35 -19.13
CA PRO A 73 -15.91 -0.58 -19.70
C PRO A 73 -16.87 -1.26 -18.72
N ASP A 74 -18.18 -1.13 -18.97
CA ASP A 74 -19.17 -1.84 -18.19
C ASP A 74 -19.13 -3.37 -18.44
N ASN A 75 -19.57 -4.15 -17.46
CA ASN A 75 -19.71 -5.61 -17.56
C ASN A 75 -18.41 -6.39 -17.85
N VAL A 76 -17.26 -5.85 -17.45
CA VAL A 76 -15.97 -6.52 -17.58
C VAL A 76 -15.42 -6.93 -16.22
N ILE A 77 -14.33 -7.71 -16.24
CA ILE A 77 -13.59 -8.08 -15.04
C ILE A 77 -12.58 -6.98 -14.72
N VAL A 78 -12.58 -6.56 -13.46
CA VAL A 78 -11.57 -5.66 -12.90
C VAL A 78 -10.89 -6.30 -11.69
N ILE A 79 -9.59 -6.14 -11.59
CA ILE A 79 -8.80 -6.60 -10.45
C ILE A 79 -8.29 -5.37 -9.68
N PHE A 80 -8.52 -5.35 -8.37
CA PHE A 80 -7.89 -4.38 -7.48
C PHE A 80 -6.49 -4.86 -7.12
N SER A 81 -5.48 -4.01 -7.30
CA SER A 81 -4.08 -4.34 -7.06
C SER A 81 -3.78 -4.64 -5.57
N ALA A 82 -2.55 -5.07 -5.29
CA ALA A 82 -2.10 -5.35 -3.93
C ALA A 82 -2.18 -4.15 -2.98
N HIS A 83 -2.19 -2.93 -3.51
CA HIS A 83 -2.26 -1.68 -2.75
C HIS A 83 -3.62 -1.43 -2.09
N GLY A 84 -4.67 -2.14 -2.53
CA GLY A 84 -6.04 -1.88 -2.08
C GLY A 84 -6.68 -0.68 -2.76
N VAL A 85 -7.94 -0.43 -2.41
CA VAL A 85 -8.73 0.68 -2.96
C VAL A 85 -9.56 1.35 -1.88
N SER A 86 -9.97 2.60 -2.11
CA SER A 86 -10.91 3.31 -1.25
C SER A 86 -12.29 2.68 -1.26
N GLN A 87 -13.12 3.00 -0.25
CA GLN A 87 -14.52 2.60 -0.23
C GLN A 87 -15.32 3.20 -1.39
N ALA A 88 -14.96 4.42 -1.83
CA ALA A 88 -15.60 5.05 -2.99
C ALA A 88 -15.39 4.23 -4.27
N VAL A 89 -14.17 3.78 -4.53
CA VAL A 89 -13.84 2.92 -5.68
C VAL A 89 -14.60 1.59 -5.60
N ARG A 90 -14.68 0.98 -4.43
CA ARG A 90 -15.42 -0.27 -4.22
C ARG A 90 -16.91 -0.11 -4.50
N LYS A 91 -17.52 0.96 -3.99
CA LYS A 91 -18.94 1.27 -4.24
C LYS A 91 -19.22 1.60 -5.71
N GLU A 92 -18.31 2.30 -6.39
CA GLU A 92 -18.42 2.56 -7.82
C GLU A 92 -18.43 1.26 -8.63
N ALA A 93 -17.48 0.37 -8.35
CA ALA A 93 -17.42 -0.94 -9.02
C ALA A 93 -18.70 -1.76 -8.80
N GLU A 94 -19.21 -1.80 -7.57
CA GLU A 94 -20.47 -2.48 -7.22
C GLU A 94 -21.66 -1.84 -7.94
N GLY A 95 -21.78 -0.51 -7.93
CA GLY A 95 -22.85 0.24 -8.59
C GLY A 95 -22.88 0.06 -10.11
N ARG A 96 -21.73 -0.16 -10.74
CA ARG A 96 -21.60 -0.45 -12.17
C ARG A 96 -21.73 -1.93 -12.52
N GLY A 97 -21.91 -2.82 -11.52
CA GLY A 97 -22.01 -4.26 -11.73
C GLY A 97 -20.73 -4.89 -12.29
N LEU A 98 -19.57 -4.31 -12.02
CA LEU A 98 -18.29 -4.87 -12.45
C LEU A 98 -17.99 -6.16 -11.68
N LYS A 99 -17.44 -7.16 -12.36
CA LYS A 99 -16.96 -8.38 -11.73
C LYS A 99 -15.57 -8.12 -11.14
N VAL A 100 -15.50 -7.99 -9.82
CA VAL A 100 -14.28 -7.62 -9.10
C VAL A 100 -13.57 -8.84 -8.55
N PHE A 101 -12.25 -8.93 -8.77
CA PHE A 101 -11.35 -9.78 -8.00
C PHE A 101 -10.42 -8.89 -7.18
N ASP A 102 -10.40 -9.10 -5.88
CA ASP A 102 -9.63 -8.29 -4.95
C ASP A 102 -8.29 -8.95 -4.64
N ALA A 103 -7.21 -8.37 -5.18
CA ALA A 103 -5.85 -8.81 -4.94
C ALA A 103 -5.15 -8.03 -3.82
N THR A 104 -5.86 -7.21 -3.06
CA THR A 104 -5.31 -6.45 -1.93
C THR A 104 -4.50 -7.35 -1.01
N CYS A 105 -3.30 -6.91 -0.65
CA CYS A 105 -2.44 -7.61 0.31
C CYS A 105 -3.16 -7.75 1.66
N PRO A 106 -3.14 -8.93 2.31
CA PRO A 106 -3.79 -9.12 3.61
C PRO A 106 -3.32 -8.14 4.70
N LEU A 107 -2.06 -7.69 4.65
CA LEU A 107 -1.57 -6.68 5.58
C LEU A 107 -2.21 -5.31 5.35
N VAL A 108 -2.39 -4.91 4.10
CA VAL A 108 -3.12 -3.69 3.74
C VAL A 108 -4.59 -3.79 4.18
N THR A 109 -5.22 -4.95 3.96
CA THR A 109 -6.58 -5.21 4.44
C THR A 109 -6.70 -5.04 5.97
N LYS A 110 -5.70 -5.51 6.71
CA LYS A 110 -5.64 -5.32 8.17
C LYS A 110 -5.64 -3.85 8.54
N VAL A 111 -4.82 -3.02 7.89
CA VAL A 111 -4.77 -1.57 8.12
C VAL A 111 -6.11 -0.91 7.77
N HIS A 112 -6.71 -1.27 6.64
CA HIS A 112 -8.04 -0.79 6.23
C HIS A 112 -9.10 -1.08 7.29
N MET A 113 -9.12 -2.28 7.84
CA MET A 113 -10.07 -2.67 8.89
C MET A 113 -9.89 -1.86 10.19
N GLU A 114 -8.65 -1.54 10.55
CA GLU A 114 -8.37 -0.68 11.70
C GLU A 114 -8.91 0.75 11.48
N VAL A 115 -8.66 1.34 10.31
CA VAL A 115 -9.17 2.67 9.95
C VAL A 115 -10.69 2.69 9.95
N VAL A 116 -11.34 1.68 9.37
CA VAL A 116 -12.81 1.56 9.38
C VAL A 116 -13.34 1.50 10.82
N ARG A 117 -12.68 0.77 11.71
CA ARG A 117 -13.07 0.69 13.12
C ARG A 117 -12.96 2.05 13.80
N TYR A 118 -11.84 2.76 13.65
CA TYR A 118 -11.67 4.09 14.21
C TYR A 118 -12.69 5.08 13.69
N SER A 119 -12.95 5.05 12.40
CA SER A 119 -14.00 5.86 11.75
C SER A 119 -15.37 5.63 12.37
N ARG A 120 -15.77 4.36 12.51
CA ARG A 120 -17.06 3.98 13.10
C ARG A 120 -17.20 4.45 14.56
N ASP A 121 -16.11 4.40 15.32
CA ASP A 121 -16.08 4.84 16.72
C ASP A 121 -15.98 6.37 16.86
N GLY A 122 -15.87 7.10 15.76
CA GLY A 122 -15.71 8.56 15.75
C GLY A 122 -14.35 9.03 16.28
N HIS A 123 -13.36 8.13 16.32
CA HIS A 123 -12.00 8.43 16.73
C HIS A 123 -11.20 9.02 15.56
N GLU A 124 -10.22 9.85 15.87
CA GLU A 124 -9.31 10.38 14.86
C GLU A 124 -8.16 9.41 14.59
N CYS A 125 -7.66 9.43 13.37
CA CYS A 125 -6.58 8.56 12.91
C CYS A 125 -5.52 9.38 12.18
N VAL A 126 -4.25 9.10 12.44
CA VAL A 126 -3.10 9.60 11.69
C VAL A 126 -2.56 8.46 10.84
N LEU A 127 -2.46 8.66 9.54
CA LEU A 127 -1.78 7.75 8.63
C LEU A 127 -0.37 8.27 8.36
N ILE A 128 0.64 7.47 8.65
CA ILE A 128 2.03 7.73 8.26
C ILE A 128 2.25 7.09 6.89
N GLY A 129 2.57 7.89 5.87
CA GLY A 129 2.74 7.39 4.50
C GLY A 129 3.05 8.48 3.50
N HIS A 130 3.33 8.10 2.27
CA HIS A 130 3.69 9.02 1.19
C HIS A 130 2.46 9.49 0.41
N GLU A 131 2.28 10.80 0.31
CA GLU A 131 1.20 11.41 -0.46
C GLU A 131 1.23 10.92 -1.93
N GLY A 132 0.05 10.63 -2.49
CA GLY A 132 -0.10 10.15 -3.87
C GLY A 132 0.24 8.68 -4.09
N HIS A 133 0.69 7.95 -3.05
CA HIS A 133 0.90 6.51 -3.18
C HIS A 133 -0.45 5.77 -3.18
N PRO A 134 -0.70 4.81 -4.11
CA PRO A 134 -1.98 4.10 -4.21
C PRO A 134 -2.47 3.45 -2.91
N GLU A 135 -1.57 2.87 -2.11
CA GLU A 135 -1.90 2.30 -0.80
C GLU A 135 -2.38 3.36 0.18
N VAL A 136 -1.75 4.54 0.17
CA VAL A 136 -2.13 5.67 1.04
C VAL A 136 -3.50 6.20 0.65
N GLU A 137 -3.76 6.40 -0.64
CA GLU A 137 -5.07 6.82 -1.14
C GLU A 137 -6.16 5.81 -0.76
N GLY A 138 -5.89 4.53 -0.94
CA GLY A 138 -6.79 3.44 -0.56
C GLY A 138 -7.10 3.41 0.93
N THR A 139 -6.10 3.65 1.78
CA THR A 139 -6.23 3.66 3.24
C THR A 139 -6.95 4.91 3.74
N MET A 140 -6.58 6.10 3.23
CA MET A 140 -7.30 7.34 3.54
C MET A 140 -8.78 7.22 3.20
N GLY A 141 -9.09 6.61 2.07
CA GLY A 141 -10.45 6.39 1.57
C GLY A 141 -11.26 5.33 2.32
N GLN A 142 -10.73 4.71 3.37
CA GLN A 142 -11.50 3.86 4.29
C GLN A 142 -12.24 4.66 5.36
N TYR A 143 -11.80 5.89 5.63
CA TYR A 143 -12.33 6.69 6.71
C TYR A 143 -13.64 7.39 6.30
N ASP A 144 -14.68 7.22 7.11
CA ASP A 144 -15.97 7.92 7.00
C ASP A 144 -16.07 8.95 8.12
N ALA A 145 -15.98 10.23 7.78
CA ALA A 145 -16.01 11.33 8.75
C ALA A 145 -17.41 11.62 9.31
N SER A 146 -18.46 10.95 8.84
CA SER A 146 -19.85 11.20 9.29
C SER A 146 -20.07 10.92 10.78
N ASN A 147 -19.22 10.12 11.42
CA ASN A 147 -19.26 9.82 12.85
C ASN A 147 -18.47 10.84 13.72
N GLY A 148 -18.04 11.95 13.15
CA GLY A 148 -17.46 13.07 13.87
C GLY A 148 -15.96 13.01 14.11
N GLY A 149 -15.25 12.07 13.50
CA GLY A 149 -13.79 12.00 13.51
C GLY A 149 -13.17 12.50 12.20
N ALA A 150 -11.86 12.31 12.07
CA ALA A 150 -11.09 12.64 10.87
C ALA A 150 -9.88 11.73 10.72
N ILE A 151 -9.36 11.64 9.51
CA ILE A 151 -8.06 11.01 9.22
C ILE A 151 -7.10 12.07 8.67
N TYR A 152 -5.85 12.00 9.09
CA TYR A 152 -4.78 12.93 8.72
C TYR A 152 -3.61 12.16 8.14
N LEU A 153 -2.97 12.69 7.11
CA LEU A 153 -1.75 12.15 6.53
C LEU A 153 -0.54 12.92 7.05
N VAL A 154 0.50 12.21 7.46
CA VAL A 154 1.82 12.76 7.78
C VAL A 154 2.90 11.93 7.09
N GLU A 155 3.91 12.60 6.55
CA GLU A 155 5.06 11.94 5.93
C GLU A 155 6.30 11.98 6.82
N ASP A 156 6.51 13.07 7.53
CA ASP A 156 7.71 13.34 8.34
C ASP A 156 7.40 14.06 9.66
N GLU A 157 8.45 14.35 10.41
CA GLU A 157 8.35 15.06 11.70
C GLU A 157 7.87 16.51 11.54
N ALA A 158 8.12 17.17 10.40
CA ALA A 158 7.63 18.52 10.15
C ALA A 158 6.10 18.53 9.98
N ASP A 159 5.55 17.53 9.30
CA ASP A 159 4.10 17.34 9.19
C ASP A 159 3.47 17.10 10.58
N VAL A 160 4.12 16.31 11.43
CA VAL A 160 3.68 16.07 12.80
C VAL A 160 3.67 17.38 13.59
N ALA A 161 4.70 18.21 13.45
CA ALA A 161 4.79 19.50 14.13
C ALA A 161 3.64 20.44 13.74
N ALA A 162 3.22 20.42 12.47
CA ALA A 162 2.13 21.24 11.93
C ALA A 162 0.74 20.63 12.18
N LEU A 163 0.65 19.36 12.56
CA LEU A 163 -0.61 18.64 12.70
C LEU A 163 -1.44 19.17 13.89
N GLU A 164 -2.69 19.51 13.63
CA GLU A 164 -3.69 19.81 14.65
C GLU A 164 -4.79 18.77 14.60
N VAL A 165 -5.12 18.22 15.77
CA VAL A 165 -6.21 17.25 15.93
C VAL A 165 -7.27 17.80 16.89
N ARG A 166 -8.50 17.32 16.72
CA ARG A 166 -9.63 17.79 17.55
C ARG A 166 -9.87 16.93 18.79
N LYS A 167 -9.47 15.64 18.72
CA LYS A 167 -9.71 14.62 19.76
C LYS A 167 -8.42 13.90 20.14
N PRO A 168 -7.45 14.58 20.77
CA PRO A 168 -6.17 13.97 21.12
C PRO A 168 -6.31 12.79 22.11
N GLU A 169 -7.39 12.75 22.89
CA GLU A 169 -7.73 11.66 23.81
C GLU A 169 -8.25 10.40 23.11
N ALA A 170 -8.68 10.52 21.85
CA ALA A 170 -9.20 9.44 21.01
C ALA A 170 -8.48 9.41 19.66
N LEU A 171 -7.16 9.42 19.71
CA LEU A 171 -6.27 9.47 18.56
C LEU A 171 -5.51 8.15 18.39
N HIS A 172 -5.49 7.66 17.16
CA HIS A 172 -4.76 6.46 16.75
C HIS A 172 -3.82 6.78 15.60
N TYR A 173 -2.80 5.95 15.38
CA TYR A 173 -2.02 5.98 14.14
C TYR A 173 -1.96 4.60 13.49
N VAL A 174 -1.85 4.62 12.18
CA VAL A 174 -1.54 3.48 11.31
C VAL A 174 -0.45 3.89 10.34
N THR A 175 0.17 2.94 9.66
CA THR A 175 1.22 3.25 8.68
C THR A 175 0.94 2.61 7.33
N GLN A 176 1.48 3.21 6.28
CA GLN A 176 1.72 2.52 5.01
C GLN A 176 2.60 1.30 5.28
N THR A 177 2.36 0.20 4.56
CA THR A 177 3.01 -1.09 4.89
C THR A 177 4.44 -1.23 4.38
N THR A 178 4.86 -0.40 3.42
CA THR A 178 6.15 -0.50 2.72
C THR A 178 7.13 0.63 3.06
N LEU A 179 7.07 1.15 4.27
CA LEU A 179 7.97 2.19 4.76
C LEU A 179 9.27 1.62 5.35
N SER A 180 10.27 2.49 5.50
CA SER A 180 11.45 2.22 6.34
C SER A 180 11.06 2.23 7.82
N MET A 181 11.47 1.19 8.57
CA MET A 181 11.27 1.15 10.03
C MET A 181 11.95 2.30 10.74
N ASP A 182 13.18 2.62 10.35
CA ASP A 182 13.97 3.66 11.00
C ASP A 182 13.35 5.05 10.84
N ASP A 183 12.92 5.40 9.61
CA ASP A 183 12.27 6.68 9.34
C ASP A 183 10.89 6.75 9.99
N THR A 184 10.13 5.66 9.94
CA THR A 184 8.81 5.58 10.57
C THR A 184 8.90 5.72 12.10
N SER A 185 9.92 5.15 12.72
CA SER A 185 10.15 5.27 14.17
C SER A 185 10.32 6.72 14.60
N LYS A 186 11.00 7.55 13.82
CA LYS A 186 11.17 8.99 14.11
C LYS A 186 9.82 9.72 14.09
N VAL A 187 8.99 9.42 13.10
CA VAL A 187 7.64 10.01 12.99
C VAL A 187 6.74 9.57 14.14
N ILE A 188 6.79 8.28 14.51
CA ILE A 188 6.03 7.73 15.65
C ILE A 188 6.47 8.40 16.96
N ASP A 189 7.77 8.58 17.18
CA ASP A 189 8.31 9.24 18.38
C ASP A 189 7.84 10.70 18.46
N ALA A 190 7.85 11.42 17.32
CA ALA A 190 7.33 12.78 17.24
C ALA A 190 5.82 12.84 17.54
N LEU A 191 5.02 11.90 17.00
CA LEU A 191 3.59 11.79 17.32
C LEU A 191 3.34 11.54 18.81
N ARG A 192 4.08 10.63 19.43
CA ARG A 192 3.97 10.32 20.86
C ARG A 192 4.38 11.48 21.75
N ALA A 193 5.40 12.22 21.34
CA ALA A 193 5.82 13.42 22.08
C ALA A 193 4.76 14.52 22.03
N LYS A 194 4.14 14.75 20.88
CA LYS A 194 3.09 15.77 20.71
C LYS A 194 1.74 15.35 21.27
N PHE A 195 1.38 14.06 21.08
CA PHE A 195 0.11 13.49 21.49
C PHE A 195 0.35 12.27 22.41
N PRO A 196 0.59 12.48 23.71
CA PRO A 196 0.98 11.40 24.63
C PRO A 196 -0.05 10.27 24.77
N GLN A 197 -1.33 10.54 24.43
CA GLN A 197 -2.40 9.54 24.50
C GLN A 197 -2.59 8.76 23.18
N ILE A 198 -1.82 9.06 22.13
CA ILE A 198 -1.96 8.38 20.84
C ILE A 198 -1.71 6.88 20.97
N GLN A 199 -2.57 6.09 20.34
CA GLN A 199 -2.48 4.64 20.34
C GLN A 199 -2.06 4.12 18.96
N GLY A 200 -1.05 3.27 18.93
CA GLY A 200 -0.61 2.59 17.73
C GLY A 200 -1.32 1.25 17.52
N PRO A 201 -1.04 0.58 16.39
CA PRO A 201 -1.55 -0.75 16.11
C PRO A 201 -1.00 -1.77 17.10
N ARG A 202 -1.79 -2.83 17.39
CA ARG A 202 -1.35 -3.93 18.27
C ARG A 202 -0.14 -4.69 17.71
N LYS A 203 -0.06 -4.81 16.40
CA LYS A 203 1.09 -5.33 15.65
C LYS A 203 1.51 -4.29 14.64
N ASN A 204 2.80 -4.17 14.43
CA ASN A 204 3.36 -3.25 13.45
C ASN A 204 2.70 -3.42 12.09
N ASP A 205 2.38 -2.31 11.43
CA ASP A 205 1.80 -2.29 10.09
C ASP A 205 2.85 -2.48 8.99
N ILE A 206 4.13 -2.25 9.30
CA ILE A 206 5.20 -2.38 8.30
C ILE A 206 5.41 -3.84 7.92
N CYS A 207 5.46 -4.06 6.62
CA CYS A 207 5.64 -5.38 6.04
C CYS A 207 7.01 -5.96 6.40
N TYR A 208 7.03 -7.12 7.06
CA TYR A 208 8.26 -7.84 7.39
C TYR A 208 9.14 -8.12 6.16
N ALA A 209 8.52 -8.35 5.01
CA ALA A 209 9.25 -8.60 3.78
C ALA A 209 9.98 -7.35 3.26
N THR A 210 9.41 -6.15 3.48
CA THR A 210 10.08 -4.87 3.19
C THR A 210 11.26 -4.70 4.13
N GLN A 211 11.05 -4.87 5.44
CA GLN A 211 12.10 -4.74 6.44
C GLN A 211 13.24 -5.71 6.21
N ASN A 212 12.94 -7.01 6.04
CA ASN A 212 13.98 -8.02 5.82
C ASN A 212 14.83 -7.75 4.56
N ARG A 213 14.25 -7.12 3.53
CA ARG A 213 15.01 -6.76 2.32
C ARG A 213 15.88 -5.53 2.52
N GLN A 214 15.40 -4.56 3.30
CA GLN A 214 16.21 -3.39 3.70
C GLN A 214 17.39 -3.83 4.56
N ASP A 215 17.18 -4.74 5.51
CA ASP A 215 18.23 -5.26 6.39
C ASP A 215 19.27 -6.12 5.64
N ALA A 216 18.93 -6.64 4.47
CA ALA A 216 19.80 -7.48 3.65
C ALA A 216 20.76 -6.69 2.73
N VAL A 217 20.60 -5.38 2.62
CA VAL A 217 21.41 -4.47 1.79
C VAL A 217 22.45 -3.74 2.64
#